data_4b0f7e2722ce0555eeda9d9fec8bf60c
#
_entry.id   4b0f7e2722ce0555eeda9d9fec8bf60c
#
_cell.length_a   1.000
_cell.length_b   1.000
_cell.length_c   1.000
_cell.angle_alpha   90.00
_cell.angle_beta   90.00
_cell.angle_gamma   90.00
#
_symmetry.space_group_name_H-M   'P 1'
#
loop_
_entity.id
_entity.type
_entity.pdbx_description
1 polymer ?
#
loop_
_entity_poly.entity_id
_entity_poly.type
_entity_poly.pdbx_seq_one_letter_code
_entity_poly.pdbx_strand_id
1 'polypeptide(L)'
;MMNAAGNSLEARVAWLYFMEGMTQAEIAEKLGMTRLRVNRMLVEARTSGLVSIALNSRFATCVELEQILVREFGLKDAVIIPTPDNPDLVPVLLGQVAGEYLSNFLEMNRVKGLGLGWGATLRETIRNTRPGRYPDLCINSMMGGLTHGLELNTFETASSLANRLNAECQYLAAPIYAGSPASRDIILAQDVFREAFERISANDVAVLSIGDLSLRSLLIRYGLPRDVTTDELVALGAVGDILGQFYDADGRVIDHPLNLRAIALPLSELSRIPTVVLASGGQNKIPAIAGALKARLATVIICDEDTAKTARDLARNGEISRKAQPSGRPSRQ
;
A
#
# COMPACT_ATOMS: atom_id res chain seq x y z
N MET A 1 -21.39 -19.13 -43.89
CA MET A 1 -20.32 -18.46 -44.69
C MET A 1 -20.08 -17.08 -44.09
N MET A 2 -19.25 -16.97 -43.07
CA MET A 2 -18.87 -15.68 -42.48
C MET A 2 -17.75 -15.05 -43.33
N ASN A 3 -17.93 -13.81 -43.55
CA ASN A 3 -17.38 -12.86 -44.51
C ASN A 3 -15.84 -12.84 -44.59
N ALA A 4 -15.22 -13.57 -45.52
CA ALA A 4 -13.76 -13.55 -45.75
C ALA A 4 -13.20 -12.13 -46.04
N ALA A 5 -14.01 -11.22 -46.55
CA ALA A 5 -13.64 -9.83 -46.82
C ALA A 5 -13.56 -8.98 -45.52
N GLY A 6 -14.39 -9.26 -44.52
CA GLY A 6 -14.35 -8.58 -43.23
C GLY A 6 -13.08 -8.92 -42.42
N ASN A 7 -12.75 -10.22 -42.36
CA ASN A 7 -11.50 -10.68 -41.68
C ASN A 7 -10.22 -10.15 -42.35
N SER A 8 -10.23 -9.95 -43.68
CA SER A 8 -9.09 -9.37 -44.39
C SER A 8 -8.88 -7.89 -44.06
N LEU A 9 -9.93 -7.11 -43.85
CA LEU A 9 -9.85 -5.70 -43.54
C LEU A 9 -9.46 -5.48 -42.07
N GLU A 10 -9.99 -6.27 -41.14
CA GLU A 10 -9.57 -6.27 -39.73
C GLU A 10 -8.09 -6.63 -39.57
N ALA A 11 -7.63 -7.67 -40.27
CA ALA A 11 -6.24 -8.06 -40.29
C ALA A 11 -5.34 -6.93 -40.82
N ARG A 12 -5.79 -6.22 -41.86
CA ARG A 12 -5.02 -5.08 -42.40
C ARG A 12 -4.98 -3.89 -41.47
N VAL A 13 -6.07 -3.55 -40.81
CA VAL A 13 -6.11 -2.50 -39.76
C VAL A 13 -5.20 -2.86 -38.62
N ALA A 14 -5.26 -4.09 -38.14
CA ALA A 14 -4.43 -4.60 -37.07
C ALA A 14 -2.92 -4.55 -37.45
N TRP A 15 -2.58 -4.97 -38.68
CA TRP A 15 -1.20 -4.90 -39.18
C TRP A 15 -0.66 -3.46 -39.20
N LEU A 16 -1.43 -2.53 -39.79
CA LEU A 16 -1.03 -1.12 -39.88
C LEU A 16 -0.81 -0.51 -38.49
N TYR A 17 -1.63 -0.87 -37.52
CA TYR A 17 -1.53 -0.36 -36.16
C TYR A 17 -0.37 -0.99 -35.37
N PHE A 18 -0.32 -2.33 -35.30
CA PHE A 18 0.61 -3.04 -34.41
C PHE A 18 1.98 -3.26 -35.04
N MET A 19 2.08 -3.40 -36.36
CA MET A 19 3.33 -3.71 -37.03
C MET A 19 3.97 -2.48 -37.71
N GLU A 20 3.18 -1.59 -38.29
CA GLU A 20 3.68 -0.37 -38.93
C GLU A 20 3.65 0.86 -38.00
N GLY A 21 3.06 0.73 -36.79
CA GLY A 21 3.01 1.81 -35.80
C GLY A 21 2.15 3.02 -36.19
N MET A 22 1.26 2.88 -37.17
CA MET A 22 0.36 3.96 -37.60
C MET A 22 -0.67 4.30 -36.53
N THR A 23 -0.97 5.58 -36.36
CA THR A 23 -2.08 6.03 -35.50
C THR A 23 -3.43 5.65 -36.08
N GLN A 24 -4.47 5.58 -35.24
CA GLN A 24 -5.84 5.32 -35.69
C GLN A 24 -6.34 6.37 -36.71
N ALA A 25 -5.86 7.60 -36.62
CA ALA A 25 -6.21 8.69 -37.55
C ALA A 25 -5.60 8.46 -38.95
N GLU A 26 -4.32 8.14 -39.00
CA GLU A 26 -3.61 7.83 -40.25
C GLU A 26 -4.18 6.58 -40.95
N ILE A 27 -4.54 5.57 -40.16
CA ILE A 27 -5.20 4.36 -40.70
C ILE A 27 -6.56 4.69 -41.25
N ALA A 28 -7.34 5.53 -40.54
CA ALA A 28 -8.63 5.97 -40.99
C ALA A 28 -8.58 6.73 -42.34
N GLU A 29 -7.62 7.64 -42.48
CA GLU A 29 -7.35 8.38 -43.70
C GLU A 29 -6.88 7.44 -44.82
N LYS A 30 -5.90 6.59 -44.58
CA LYS A 30 -5.31 5.65 -45.53
C LYS A 30 -6.33 4.65 -46.10
N LEU A 31 -7.30 4.22 -45.28
CA LEU A 31 -8.32 3.22 -45.68
C LEU A 31 -9.70 3.81 -46.00
N GLY A 32 -9.85 5.14 -46.01
CA GLY A 32 -11.10 5.82 -46.30
C GLY A 32 -12.24 5.49 -45.34
N MET A 33 -11.92 5.38 -44.02
CA MET A 33 -12.90 5.06 -42.99
C MET A 33 -12.84 6.03 -41.80
N THR A 34 -13.81 5.93 -40.88
CA THR A 34 -13.80 6.77 -39.69
C THR A 34 -12.85 6.19 -38.61
N ARG A 35 -12.22 7.07 -37.80
CA ARG A 35 -11.40 6.68 -36.64
C ARG A 35 -12.16 5.75 -35.67
N LEU A 36 -13.47 5.99 -35.49
CA LEU A 36 -14.31 5.15 -34.63
C LEU A 36 -14.40 3.70 -35.19
N ARG A 37 -14.48 3.55 -36.49
CA ARG A 37 -14.51 2.24 -37.14
C ARG A 37 -13.15 1.53 -36.98
N VAL A 38 -12.04 2.24 -37.14
CA VAL A 38 -10.71 1.68 -36.92
C VAL A 38 -10.57 1.18 -35.46
N ASN A 39 -10.97 2.00 -34.49
CA ASN A 39 -10.91 1.60 -33.08
C ASN A 39 -11.75 0.34 -32.79
N ARG A 40 -12.96 0.28 -33.31
CA ARG A 40 -13.82 -0.88 -33.16
C ARG A 40 -13.20 -2.16 -33.74
N MET A 41 -12.63 -2.09 -34.94
CA MET A 41 -11.94 -3.21 -35.58
C MET A 41 -10.71 -3.67 -34.79
N LEU A 42 -9.94 -2.75 -34.18
CA LEU A 42 -8.83 -3.10 -33.31
C LEU A 42 -9.28 -3.82 -32.03
N VAL A 43 -10.40 -3.42 -31.46
CA VAL A 43 -11.01 -4.12 -30.30
C VAL A 43 -11.50 -5.51 -30.71
N GLU A 44 -12.18 -5.63 -31.85
CA GLU A 44 -12.68 -6.90 -32.41
C GLU A 44 -11.50 -7.84 -32.70
N ALA A 45 -10.41 -7.35 -33.30
CA ALA A 45 -9.21 -8.13 -33.59
C ALA A 45 -8.55 -8.73 -32.34
N ARG A 46 -8.59 -8.02 -31.20
CA ARG A 46 -8.11 -8.57 -29.91
C ARG A 46 -9.08 -9.61 -29.34
N THR A 47 -10.37 -9.31 -29.34
CA THR A 47 -11.40 -10.19 -28.76
C THR A 47 -11.59 -11.48 -29.56
N SER A 48 -11.40 -11.44 -30.87
CA SER A 48 -11.47 -12.62 -31.76
C SER A 48 -10.20 -13.48 -31.75
N GLY A 49 -9.12 -13.00 -31.11
CA GLY A 49 -7.81 -13.68 -31.12
C GLY A 49 -7.03 -13.52 -32.43
N LEU A 50 -7.47 -12.66 -33.34
CA LEU A 50 -6.73 -12.32 -34.56
C LEU A 50 -5.40 -11.63 -34.24
N VAL A 51 -5.37 -10.87 -33.14
CA VAL A 51 -4.17 -10.26 -32.57
C VAL A 51 -3.99 -10.77 -31.16
N SER A 52 -2.85 -11.42 -30.90
CA SER A 52 -2.37 -11.78 -29.57
C SER A 52 -1.17 -10.92 -29.22
N ILE A 53 -1.27 -10.15 -28.14
CA ILE A 53 -0.15 -9.34 -27.63
C ILE A 53 0.46 -10.09 -26.46
N ALA A 54 1.69 -10.60 -26.64
CA ALA A 54 2.45 -11.21 -25.56
C ALA A 54 3.53 -10.22 -25.09
N LEU A 55 3.46 -9.85 -23.82
CA LEU A 55 4.52 -9.07 -23.17
C LEU A 55 5.58 -10.04 -22.64
N ASN A 56 6.67 -10.25 -23.39
CA ASN A 56 7.80 -11.07 -22.96
C ASN A 56 8.74 -10.26 -22.04
N SER A 57 8.26 -9.94 -20.85
CA SER A 57 9.04 -9.25 -19.82
C SER A 57 8.67 -9.82 -18.46
N ARG A 58 9.68 -9.98 -17.57
CA ARG A 58 9.42 -10.29 -16.16
C ARG A 58 8.56 -9.25 -15.44
N PHE A 59 8.34 -8.09 -16.05
CA PHE A 59 7.40 -7.08 -15.57
C PHE A 59 5.94 -7.35 -15.99
N ALA A 60 5.71 -8.23 -16.96
CA ALA A 60 4.34 -8.55 -17.40
C ALA A 60 3.52 -9.23 -16.29
N THR A 61 4.15 -10.15 -15.55
CA THR A 61 3.54 -10.83 -14.40
C THR A 61 3.22 -9.86 -13.28
N CYS A 62 4.08 -8.86 -13.04
CA CYS A 62 3.84 -7.81 -12.06
C CYS A 62 2.61 -6.98 -12.43
N VAL A 63 2.51 -6.51 -13.68
CA VAL A 63 1.35 -5.72 -14.16
C VAL A 63 0.05 -6.53 -14.11
N GLU A 64 0.08 -7.81 -14.42
CA GLU A 64 -1.09 -8.69 -14.28
C GLU A 64 -1.52 -8.81 -12.82
N LEU A 65 -0.56 -9.01 -11.91
CA LEU A 65 -0.81 -9.12 -10.48
C LEU A 65 -1.37 -7.81 -9.89
N GLU A 66 -0.88 -6.64 -10.33
CA GLU A 66 -1.43 -5.33 -9.97
C GLU A 66 -2.93 -5.25 -10.27
N GLN A 67 -3.33 -5.61 -11.49
CA GLN A 67 -4.74 -5.60 -11.91
C GLN A 67 -5.60 -6.59 -11.11
N ILE A 68 -5.04 -7.72 -10.74
CA ILE A 68 -5.71 -8.72 -9.91
C ILE A 68 -5.93 -8.17 -8.50
N LEU A 69 -4.90 -7.60 -7.86
CA LEU A 69 -4.98 -7.05 -6.50
C LEU A 69 -5.98 -5.88 -6.42
N VAL A 70 -5.96 -4.98 -7.40
CA VAL A 70 -6.92 -3.87 -7.49
C VAL A 70 -8.36 -4.40 -7.52
N ARG A 71 -8.65 -5.40 -8.34
CA ARG A 71 -10.01 -5.96 -8.46
C ARG A 71 -10.44 -6.76 -7.24
N GLU A 72 -9.57 -7.60 -6.69
CA GLU A 72 -9.93 -8.52 -5.60
C GLU A 72 -10.08 -7.80 -4.26
N PHE A 73 -9.22 -6.83 -3.96
CA PHE A 73 -9.23 -6.12 -2.67
C PHE A 73 -9.85 -4.72 -2.73
N GLY A 74 -10.27 -4.25 -3.90
CA GLY A 74 -10.87 -2.93 -4.09
C GLY A 74 -9.87 -1.80 -3.88
N LEU A 75 -8.60 -2.03 -4.23
CA LEU A 75 -7.56 -1.01 -4.16
C LEU A 75 -7.80 0.06 -5.26
N LYS A 76 -7.31 1.26 -5.00
CA LYS A 76 -7.25 2.33 -6.02
C LYS A 76 -6.12 2.07 -7.02
N ASP A 77 -5.01 1.52 -6.52
CA ASP A 77 -3.81 1.24 -7.30
C ASP A 77 -2.94 0.15 -6.65
N ALA A 78 -2.10 -0.48 -7.44
CA ALA A 78 -1.09 -1.41 -6.98
C ALA A 78 0.16 -1.26 -7.85
N VAL A 79 1.33 -1.26 -7.22
CA VAL A 79 2.62 -1.22 -7.91
C VAL A 79 3.46 -2.40 -7.44
N ILE A 80 3.72 -3.32 -8.35
CA ILE A 80 4.44 -4.55 -8.05
C ILE A 80 5.78 -4.55 -8.77
N ILE A 81 6.84 -4.81 -8.02
CA ILE A 81 8.18 -4.96 -8.57
C ILE A 81 8.59 -6.43 -8.60
N PRO A 82 9.44 -6.85 -9.55
CA PRO A 82 10.03 -8.18 -9.48
C PRO A 82 10.75 -8.39 -8.15
N THR A 83 10.56 -9.55 -7.53
CA THR A 83 11.27 -9.90 -6.30
C THR A 83 12.77 -9.97 -6.53
N PRO A 84 13.60 -9.24 -5.78
CA PRO A 84 15.05 -9.34 -5.91
C PRO A 84 15.58 -10.65 -5.33
N ASP A 85 16.66 -11.18 -5.92
CA ASP A 85 17.34 -12.40 -5.42
C ASP A 85 17.89 -12.21 -4.00
N ASN A 86 18.36 -11.00 -3.67
CA ASN A 86 18.78 -10.63 -2.32
C ASN A 86 17.62 -10.00 -1.53
N PRO A 87 17.09 -10.66 -0.48
CA PRO A 87 15.98 -10.14 0.32
C PRO A 87 16.28 -8.80 1.02
N ASP A 88 17.54 -8.49 1.31
CA ASP A 88 17.93 -7.25 1.96
C ASP A 88 17.74 -6.01 1.04
N LEU A 89 17.60 -6.24 -0.27
CA LEU A 89 17.30 -5.19 -1.25
C LEU A 89 15.80 -4.85 -1.34
N VAL A 90 14.91 -5.69 -0.80
CA VAL A 90 13.47 -5.46 -0.88
C VAL A 90 13.07 -4.08 -0.33
N PRO A 91 13.47 -3.66 0.89
CA PRO A 91 13.14 -2.33 1.40
C PRO A 91 13.71 -1.19 0.56
N VAL A 92 14.88 -1.39 -0.05
CA VAL A 92 15.56 -0.37 -0.87
C VAL A 92 14.78 -0.15 -2.17
N LEU A 93 14.50 -1.23 -2.91
CA LEU A 93 13.81 -1.16 -4.19
C LEU A 93 12.35 -0.70 -4.03
N LEU A 94 11.65 -1.19 -3.01
CA LEU A 94 10.31 -0.70 -2.69
C LEU A 94 10.32 0.78 -2.32
N GLY A 95 11.33 1.22 -1.57
CA GLY A 95 11.48 2.62 -1.21
C GLY A 95 11.74 3.51 -2.43
N GLN A 96 12.53 3.05 -3.42
CA GLN A 96 12.73 3.77 -4.67
C GLN A 96 11.40 3.98 -5.42
N VAL A 97 10.65 2.90 -5.62
CA VAL A 97 9.36 2.96 -6.32
C VAL A 97 8.31 3.77 -5.54
N ALA A 98 8.26 3.62 -4.22
CA ALA A 98 7.35 4.39 -3.37
C ALA A 98 7.70 5.89 -3.37
N GLY A 99 8.99 6.25 -3.45
CA GLY A 99 9.43 7.64 -3.57
C GLY A 99 9.04 8.27 -4.91
N GLU A 100 9.15 7.52 -5.99
CA GLU A 100 8.68 7.95 -7.31
C GLU A 100 7.15 8.07 -7.35
N TYR A 101 6.44 7.07 -6.81
CA TYR A 101 4.98 7.09 -6.68
C TYR A 101 4.51 8.32 -5.91
N LEU A 102 5.08 8.57 -4.74
CA LEU A 102 4.75 9.74 -3.91
C LEU A 102 5.02 11.05 -4.66
N SER A 103 6.13 11.16 -5.36
CA SER A 103 6.48 12.35 -6.14
C SER A 103 5.45 12.62 -7.23
N ASN A 104 5.08 11.60 -8.01
CA ASN A 104 4.06 11.70 -9.04
C ASN A 104 2.69 12.04 -8.43
N PHE A 105 2.35 11.43 -7.28
CA PHE A 105 1.10 11.72 -6.58
C PHE A 105 1.01 13.18 -6.14
N LEU A 106 2.08 13.73 -5.56
CA LEU A 106 2.12 15.14 -5.14
C LEU A 106 2.07 16.13 -6.30
N GLU A 107 2.64 15.78 -7.45
CA GLU A 107 2.57 16.63 -8.66
C GLU A 107 1.17 16.65 -9.28
N MET A 108 0.46 15.52 -9.25
CA MET A 108 -0.86 15.40 -9.86
C MET A 108 -2.01 15.83 -8.95
N ASN A 109 -1.79 15.93 -7.64
CA ASN A 109 -2.84 16.18 -6.66
C ASN A 109 -2.50 17.39 -5.78
N ARG A 110 -3.54 18.12 -5.39
CA ARG A 110 -3.42 19.17 -4.37
C ARG A 110 -3.48 18.50 -3.00
N VAL A 111 -2.31 18.25 -2.41
CA VAL A 111 -2.19 17.63 -1.09
C VAL A 111 -1.87 18.71 -0.07
N LYS A 112 -2.65 18.77 1.01
CA LYS A 112 -2.43 19.65 2.15
C LYS A 112 -1.90 18.92 3.37
N GLY A 113 -2.31 17.67 3.56
CA GLY A 113 -1.88 16.81 4.67
C GLY A 113 -1.33 15.48 4.17
N LEU A 114 -0.11 15.14 4.60
CA LEU A 114 0.52 13.85 4.33
C LEU A 114 0.88 13.19 5.66
N GLY A 115 0.21 12.08 5.94
CA GLY A 115 0.52 11.22 7.07
C GLY A 115 1.71 10.32 6.77
N LEU A 116 2.64 10.22 7.71
CA LEU A 116 3.82 9.40 7.53
C LEU A 116 3.97 8.42 8.70
N GLY A 117 4.14 7.13 8.36
CA GLY A 117 4.61 6.12 9.28
C GLY A 117 6.14 6.15 9.44
N TRP A 118 6.73 5.01 9.72
CA TRP A 118 8.18 4.86 9.86
C TRP A 118 8.67 3.50 9.36
N GLY A 119 9.99 3.32 9.31
CA GLY A 119 10.61 2.06 8.94
C GLY A 119 11.64 2.17 7.82
N ALA A 120 12.35 1.08 7.56
CA ALA A 120 13.45 1.06 6.58
C ALA A 120 12.96 1.39 5.17
N THR A 121 11.83 0.86 4.74
CA THR A 121 11.23 1.15 3.43
C THR A 121 10.88 2.63 3.31
N LEU A 122 10.29 3.24 4.36
CA LEU A 122 9.90 4.64 4.33
C LEU A 122 11.12 5.58 4.34
N ARG A 123 12.20 5.22 5.02
CA ARG A 123 13.47 5.95 4.90
C ARG A 123 13.95 6.00 3.45
N GLU A 124 13.92 4.87 2.75
CA GLU A 124 14.31 4.82 1.34
C GLU A 124 13.29 5.54 0.45
N THR A 125 11.99 5.49 0.78
CA THR A 125 10.95 6.30 0.11
C THR A 125 11.31 7.79 0.16
N ILE A 126 11.66 8.31 1.33
CA ILE A 126 12.04 9.71 1.49
C ILE A 126 13.28 10.05 0.68
N ARG A 127 14.31 9.20 0.74
CA ARG A 127 15.56 9.40 -0.02
C ARG A 127 15.33 9.50 -1.53
N ASN A 128 14.32 8.79 -2.03
CA ASN A 128 13.99 8.71 -3.45
C ASN A 128 12.81 9.62 -3.86
N THR A 129 12.12 10.27 -2.93
CA THR A 129 11.14 11.32 -3.26
C THR A 129 11.87 12.50 -3.90
N ARG A 130 11.37 13.01 -5.02
CA ARG A 130 11.97 14.17 -5.70
C ARG A 130 11.89 15.41 -4.80
N PRO A 131 12.99 16.20 -4.68
CA PRO A 131 12.93 17.48 -4.00
C PRO A 131 11.88 18.40 -4.65
N GLY A 132 11.15 19.15 -3.84
CA GLY A 132 10.09 20.01 -4.33
C GLY A 132 9.84 21.21 -3.41
N ARG A 133 8.87 22.06 -3.78
CA ARG A 133 8.42 23.16 -2.95
C ARG A 133 6.91 23.12 -2.79
N TYR A 134 6.47 22.65 -1.64
CA TYR A 134 5.07 22.46 -1.30
C TYR A 134 4.73 23.25 -0.01
N PRO A 135 4.62 24.59 -0.08
CA PRO A 135 4.47 25.43 1.11
C PRO A 135 3.14 25.23 1.85
N ASP A 136 2.13 24.72 1.14
CA ASP A 136 0.79 24.46 1.71
C ASP A 136 0.67 23.03 2.26
N LEU A 137 1.73 22.20 2.12
CA LEU A 137 1.75 20.81 2.57
C LEU A 137 2.25 20.73 4.01
N CYS A 138 1.55 19.97 4.86
CA CYS A 138 1.99 19.60 6.18
C CYS A 138 2.27 18.09 6.25
N ILE A 139 3.47 17.72 6.66
CA ILE A 139 3.85 16.33 6.92
C ILE A 139 3.53 16.01 8.37
N ASN A 140 2.64 15.05 8.60
CA ASN A 140 2.19 14.65 9.92
C ASN A 140 2.74 13.27 10.28
N SER A 141 3.54 13.17 11.37
CA SER A 141 3.86 11.86 11.94
C SER A 141 2.58 11.24 12.50
N MET A 142 2.26 10.01 12.08
CA MET A 142 1.00 9.35 12.48
C MET A 142 1.10 8.56 13.78
N MET A 143 2.28 8.55 14.41
CA MET A 143 2.52 7.87 15.69
C MET A 143 3.61 8.60 16.47
N GLY A 144 3.68 8.32 17.76
CA GLY A 144 4.75 8.78 18.65
C GLY A 144 6.12 8.23 18.25
N GLY A 145 7.17 8.74 18.87
CA GLY A 145 8.55 8.40 18.55
C GLY A 145 9.17 7.37 19.47
N LEU A 146 10.30 6.78 19.03
CA LEU A 146 11.18 5.99 19.88
C LEU A 146 11.95 6.92 20.82
N THR A 147 12.11 6.49 22.07
CA THR A 147 12.94 7.18 23.06
C THR A 147 14.43 6.83 22.91
N HIS A 148 14.71 5.74 22.19
CA HIS A 148 16.07 5.24 21.93
C HIS A 148 16.14 4.79 20.47
N GLY A 149 17.27 5.02 19.81
CA GLY A 149 17.49 4.61 18.42
C GLY A 149 17.79 5.78 17.50
N LEU A 150 18.89 5.69 16.79
CA LEU A 150 19.60 6.85 16.30
C LEU A 150 19.22 7.29 14.88
N GLU A 151 18.77 6.40 14.01
CA GLU A 151 18.65 6.75 12.58
C GLU A 151 17.25 6.53 11.98
N LEU A 152 16.28 6.01 12.74
CA LEU A 152 14.95 5.66 12.26
C LEU A 152 13.87 6.03 13.27
N ASN A 153 13.89 7.28 13.74
CA ASN A 153 12.82 7.80 14.56
C ASN A 153 11.71 8.40 13.69
N THR A 154 10.46 8.30 14.13
CA THR A 154 9.31 8.89 13.45
C THR A 154 9.49 10.40 13.23
N PHE A 155 10.10 11.09 14.19
CA PHE A 155 10.38 12.53 14.11
C PHE A 155 11.38 12.87 13.00
N GLU A 156 12.46 12.11 12.91
CA GLU A 156 13.47 12.29 11.88
C GLU A 156 12.92 11.97 10.49
N THR A 157 12.13 10.91 10.42
CA THR A 157 11.47 10.48 9.17
C THR A 157 10.56 11.59 8.64
N ALA A 158 9.70 12.17 9.48
CA ALA A 158 8.78 13.23 9.09
C ALA A 158 9.52 14.53 8.73
N SER A 159 10.49 14.96 9.55
CA SER A 159 11.26 16.18 9.30
C SER A 159 12.13 16.07 8.04
N SER A 160 12.70 14.90 7.75
CA SER A 160 13.51 14.67 6.55
C SER A 160 12.67 14.82 5.28
N LEU A 161 11.43 14.30 5.26
CA LEU A 161 10.53 14.46 4.13
C LEU A 161 10.08 15.93 4.00
N ALA A 162 9.73 16.58 5.11
CA ALA A 162 9.32 17.99 5.11
C ALA A 162 10.42 18.91 4.57
N ASN A 163 11.67 18.71 5.02
CA ASN A 163 12.83 19.45 4.51
C ASN A 163 13.04 19.22 3.01
N ARG A 164 12.88 18.00 2.53
CA ARG A 164 13.05 17.66 1.12
C ARG A 164 11.99 18.29 0.22
N LEU A 165 10.77 18.46 0.76
CA LEU A 165 9.62 19.06 0.05
C LEU A 165 9.41 20.53 0.33
N ASN A 166 10.24 21.16 1.18
CA ASN A 166 10.01 22.54 1.65
C ASN A 166 8.59 22.72 2.22
N ALA A 167 8.15 21.73 3.02
CA ALA A 167 6.83 21.64 3.62
C ALA A 167 6.87 21.86 5.13
N GLU A 168 5.73 22.10 5.74
CA GLU A 168 5.61 22.10 7.21
C GLU A 168 5.72 20.67 7.76
N CYS A 169 6.16 20.57 9.03
CA CYS A 169 6.27 19.28 9.73
C CYS A 169 5.60 19.35 11.10
N GLN A 170 4.78 18.37 11.38
CA GLN A 170 4.19 18.16 12.70
C GLN A 170 4.39 16.72 13.15
N TYR A 171 4.70 16.55 14.43
CA TYR A 171 4.89 15.24 15.02
C TYR A 171 4.27 15.16 16.41
N LEU A 172 3.88 13.93 16.79
CA LEU A 172 3.38 13.63 18.12
C LEU A 172 4.56 13.58 19.09
N ALA A 173 4.74 14.62 19.92
CA ALA A 173 5.83 14.71 20.89
C ALA A 173 5.56 13.78 22.10
N ALA A 174 5.43 12.49 21.84
CA ALA A 174 5.16 11.44 22.81
C ALA A 174 5.88 10.14 22.40
N PRO A 175 6.11 9.20 23.33
CA PRO A 175 6.60 7.87 23.00
C PRO A 175 5.59 7.09 22.16
N ILE A 176 6.02 6.02 21.44
CA ILE A 176 5.10 5.12 20.71
C ILE A 176 4.09 4.51 21.68
N TYR A 177 4.53 4.08 22.86
CA TYR A 177 3.67 3.49 23.88
C TYR A 177 3.78 4.27 25.19
N ALA A 178 2.64 4.63 25.73
CA ALA A 178 2.54 5.14 27.10
C ALA A 178 2.80 4.03 28.12
N GLY A 179 3.11 4.41 29.37
CA GLY A 179 3.37 3.46 30.46
C GLY A 179 2.15 2.59 30.82
N SER A 180 0.93 3.12 30.60
CA SER A 180 -0.33 2.42 30.81
C SER A 180 -1.43 2.97 29.92
N PRO A 181 -2.57 2.28 29.75
CA PRO A 181 -3.74 2.82 29.05
C PRO A 181 -4.22 4.15 29.66
N ALA A 182 -4.26 4.25 30.98
CA ALA A 182 -4.65 5.49 31.65
C ALA A 182 -3.69 6.66 31.37
N SER A 183 -2.39 6.40 31.36
CA SER A 183 -1.39 7.42 30.99
C SER A 183 -1.55 7.87 29.53
N ARG A 184 -1.86 6.94 28.62
CA ARG A 184 -2.17 7.24 27.22
C ARG A 184 -3.39 8.17 27.12
N ASP A 185 -4.46 7.86 27.83
CA ASP A 185 -5.69 8.64 27.80
C ASP A 185 -5.50 10.07 28.35
N ILE A 186 -4.68 10.23 29.40
CA ILE A 186 -4.31 11.54 29.93
C ILE A 186 -3.54 12.36 28.86
N ILE A 187 -2.58 11.73 28.15
CA ILE A 187 -1.82 12.40 27.09
C ILE A 187 -2.77 12.83 25.97
N LEU A 188 -3.63 11.93 25.48
CA LEU A 188 -4.53 12.20 24.36
C LEU A 188 -5.64 13.20 24.71
N ALA A 189 -6.00 13.36 25.99
CA ALA A 189 -6.98 14.34 26.45
C ALA A 189 -6.48 15.79 26.39
N GLN A 190 -5.17 16.02 26.23
CA GLN A 190 -4.61 17.38 26.12
C GLN A 190 -4.95 18.01 24.76
N ASP A 191 -5.23 19.30 24.73
CA ASP A 191 -5.66 20.03 23.55
C ASP A 191 -4.67 19.88 22.37
N VAL A 192 -3.37 19.98 22.66
CA VAL A 192 -2.31 19.84 21.65
C VAL A 192 -2.34 18.48 20.95
N PHE A 193 -2.68 17.40 21.65
CA PHE A 193 -2.81 16.09 21.04
C PHE A 193 -4.13 15.92 20.30
N ARG A 194 -5.26 16.44 20.83
CA ARG A 194 -6.54 16.43 20.11
C ARG A 194 -6.42 17.12 18.77
N GLU A 195 -5.87 18.32 18.73
CA GLU A 195 -5.64 19.07 17.50
C GLU A 195 -4.70 18.33 16.53
N ALA A 196 -3.65 17.68 17.06
CA ALA A 196 -2.74 16.89 16.24
C ALA A 196 -3.46 15.69 15.60
N PHE A 197 -4.29 14.96 16.35
CA PHE A 197 -5.03 13.82 15.82
C PHE A 197 -6.14 14.24 14.83
N GLU A 198 -6.78 15.39 15.03
CA GLU A 198 -7.71 15.96 14.04
C GLU A 198 -7.01 16.23 12.72
N ARG A 199 -5.81 16.81 12.74
CA ARG A 199 -5.01 17.04 11.53
C ARG A 199 -4.54 15.74 10.88
N ILE A 200 -4.09 14.75 11.68
CA ILE A 200 -3.68 13.43 11.18
C ILE A 200 -4.86 12.73 10.50
N SER A 201 -6.04 12.77 11.10
CA SER A 201 -7.26 12.16 10.52
C SER A 201 -7.72 12.88 9.24
N ALA A 202 -7.36 14.15 9.06
CA ALA A 202 -7.69 14.97 7.90
C ALA A 202 -6.63 14.92 6.78
N ASN A 203 -5.62 14.04 6.88
CA ASN A 203 -4.63 13.87 5.83
C ASN A 203 -5.28 13.44 4.50
N ASP A 204 -4.81 13.97 3.39
CA ASP A 204 -5.22 13.59 2.03
C ASP A 204 -4.60 12.24 1.62
N VAL A 205 -3.39 12.01 2.09
CA VAL A 205 -2.62 10.78 1.83
C VAL A 205 -1.83 10.36 3.06
N ALA A 206 -1.71 9.04 3.27
CA ALA A 206 -0.79 8.45 4.23
C ALA A 206 0.17 7.49 3.53
N VAL A 207 1.44 7.49 3.93
CA VAL A 207 2.45 6.55 3.46
C VAL A 207 2.94 5.72 4.64
N LEU A 208 2.66 4.43 4.60
CA LEU A 208 2.84 3.50 5.69
C LEU A 208 3.69 2.29 5.27
N SER A 209 4.25 1.60 6.25
CA SER A 209 4.87 0.30 6.09
C SER A 209 4.39 -0.65 7.18
N ILE A 210 4.51 -1.95 6.94
CA ILE A 210 4.17 -3.01 7.89
C ILE A 210 5.42 -3.46 8.64
N GLY A 211 5.31 -3.60 9.96
CA GLY A 211 6.25 -4.34 10.79
C GLY A 211 5.87 -5.82 10.87
N ASP A 212 6.86 -6.68 11.06
CA ASP A 212 6.68 -8.11 11.38
C ASP A 212 7.11 -8.40 12.82
N LEU A 213 6.88 -9.63 13.27
CA LEU A 213 7.21 -10.06 14.64
C LEU A 213 8.62 -10.67 14.77
N SER A 214 9.43 -10.58 13.73
CA SER A 214 10.81 -11.08 13.78
C SER A 214 11.76 -10.11 14.49
N LEU A 215 12.91 -10.61 14.91
CA LEU A 215 14.00 -9.79 15.45
C LEU A 215 14.61 -8.81 14.43
N ARG A 216 14.20 -8.85 13.16
CA ARG A 216 14.57 -7.85 12.16
C ARG A 216 13.69 -6.59 12.22
N SER A 217 12.50 -6.69 12.81
CA SER A 217 11.61 -5.54 13.00
C SER A 217 12.22 -4.51 13.94
N LEU A 218 12.20 -3.26 13.51
CA LEU A 218 12.70 -2.13 14.31
C LEU A 218 11.85 -1.92 15.56
N LEU A 219 10.53 -2.13 15.47
CA LEU A 219 9.62 -2.01 16.60
C LEU A 219 9.92 -3.08 17.65
N ILE A 220 10.15 -4.31 17.24
CA ILE A 220 10.51 -5.40 18.14
C ILE A 220 11.85 -5.15 18.83
N ARG A 221 12.82 -4.64 18.10
CA ARG A 221 14.18 -4.41 18.65
C ARG A 221 14.29 -3.19 19.57
N TYR A 222 13.55 -2.14 19.28
CA TYR A 222 13.79 -0.83 19.90
C TYR A 222 12.54 -0.18 20.50
N GLY A 223 11.34 -0.65 20.14
CA GLY A 223 10.07 -0.01 20.49
C GLY A 223 9.21 -0.77 21.47
N LEU A 224 9.39 -2.09 21.63
CA LEU A 224 8.60 -2.85 22.60
C LEU A 224 8.98 -2.46 24.04
N PRO A 225 7.98 -2.19 24.89
CA PRO A 225 8.18 -2.07 26.34
C PRO A 225 8.76 -3.36 26.92
N ARG A 226 9.55 -3.24 27.99
CA ARG A 226 10.22 -4.39 28.63
C ARG A 226 9.28 -5.44 29.23
N ASP A 227 8.05 -5.04 29.50
CA ASP A 227 6.97 -5.87 30.07
C ASP A 227 6.16 -6.62 29.00
N VAL A 228 6.55 -6.55 27.72
CA VAL A 228 5.88 -7.21 26.60
C VAL A 228 6.84 -8.04 25.79
N THR A 229 6.46 -9.28 25.51
CA THR A 229 7.20 -10.21 24.67
C THR A 229 6.51 -10.45 23.32
N THR A 230 7.29 -10.79 22.31
CA THR A 230 6.74 -11.20 20.99
C THR A 230 5.89 -12.45 21.07
N ASP A 231 6.25 -13.39 21.98
CA ASP A 231 5.54 -14.67 22.13
C ASP A 231 4.11 -14.44 22.64
N GLU A 232 3.88 -13.47 23.55
CA GLU A 232 2.53 -13.10 23.98
C GLU A 232 1.69 -12.55 22.83
N LEU A 233 2.27 -11.72 21.97
CA LEU A 233 1.59 -11.16 20.80
C LEU A 233 1.24 -12.26 19.79
N VAL A 234 2.19 -13.18 19.52
CA VAL A 234 1.97 -14.32 18.63
C VAL A 234 0.89 -15.25 19.20
N ALA A 235 0.89 -15.53 20.51
CA ALA A 235 -0.12 -16.37 21.15
C ALA A 235 -1.55 -15.81 21.01
N LEU A 236 -1.69 -14.49 20.87
CA LEU A 236 -2.96 -13.83 20.57
C LEU A 236 -3.25 -13.70 19.06
N GLY A 237 -2.42 -14.30 18.22
CA GLY A 237 -2.61 -14.36 16.78
C GLY A 237 -2.08 -13.15 16.02
N ALA A 238 -1.22 -12.30 16.63
CA ALA A 238 -0.60 -11.21 15.91
C ALA A 238 0.23 -11.72 14.74
N VAL A 239 0.12 -11.06 13.60
CA VAL A 239 0.91 -11.34 12.38
C VAL A 239 1.84 -10.21 12.00
N GLY A 240 1.64 -9.02 12.54
CA GLY A 240 2.44 -7.82 12.31
C GLY A 240 1.80 -6.59 12.93
N ASP A 241 2.40 -5.42 12.62
CA ASP A 241 1.90 -4.13 13.08
C ASP A 241 1.84 -3.08 11.97
N ILE A 242 0.95 -2.13 12.13
CA ILE A 242 0.95 -0.85 11.44
C ILE A 242 0.85 0.24 12.50
N LEU A 243 1.73 1.25 12.44
CA LEU A 243 1.78 2.35 13.41
C LEU A 243 1.88 1.86 14.87
N GLY A 244 2.59 0.75 15.11
CA GLY A 244 2.76 0.16 16.43
C GLY A 244 1.53 -0.56 16.98
N GLN A 245 0.48 -0.74 16.20
CA GLN A 245 -0.71 -1.48 16.58
C GLN A 245 -0.67 -2.87 15.95
N PHE A 246 -0.59 -3.90 16.79
CA PHE A 246 -0.53 -5.30 16.37
C PHE A 246 -1.90 -5.82 15.99
N TYR A 247 -1.98 -6.58 14.89
CA TYR A 247 -3.21 -7.12 14.35
C TYR A 247 -3.06 -8.58 13.91
N ASP A 248 -4.20 -9.27 13.83
CA ASP A 248 -4.30 -10.68 13.44
C ASP A 248 -4.34 -10.90 11.92
N ALA A 249 -4.40 -12.15 11.50
CA ALA A 249 -4.48 -12.56 10.10
C ALA A 249 -5.74 -12.07 9.35
N ASP A 250 -6.72 -11.54 10.06
CA ASP A 250 -7.89 -10.87 9.49
C ASP A 250 -7.78 -9.34 9.49
N GLY A 251 -6.63 -8.82 9.94
CA GLY A 251 -6.33 -7.40 10.04
C GLY A 251 -7.07 -6.69 11.19
N ARG A 252 -7.57 -7.46 12.17
CA ARG A 252 -8.19 -6.92 13.39
C ARG A 252 -7.13 -6.69 14.45
N VAL A 253 -7.15 -5.54 15.06
CA VAL A 253 -6.27 -5.23 16.19
C VAL A 253 -6.50 -6.29 17.28
N ILE A 254 -5.40 -6.96 17.74
CA ILE A 254 -5.50 -7.99 18.78
C ILE A 254 -5.85 -7.35 20.14
N ASP A 255 -6.56 -8.08 20.97
CA ASP A 255 -6.90 -7.66 22.33
C ASP A 255 -5.70 -7.88 23.26
N HIS A 256 -4.78 -6.92 23.25
CA HIS A 256 -3.60 -6.89 24.11
C HIS A 256 -3.42 -5.49 24.72
N PRO A 257 -3.05 -5.37 26.01
CA PRO A 257 -2.84 -4.08 26.68
C PRO A 257 -1.86 -3.14 25.97
N LEU A 258 -0.91 -3.66 25.20
CA LEU A 258 0.03 -2.87 24.42
C LEU A 258 -0.68 -1.99 23.40
N ASN A 259 -1.67 -2.52 22.68
CA ASN A 259 -2.44 -1.75 21.70
C ASN A 259 -3.21 -0.59 22.34
N LEU A 260 -3.67 -0.77 23.61
CA LEU A 260 -4.31 0.29 24.37
C LEU A 260 -3.34 1.36 24.88
N ARG A 261 -2.02 1.12 24.81
CA ARG A 261 -0.96 2.05 25.19
C ARG A 261 -0.40 2.84 24.01
N ALA A 262 -0.74 2.43 22.77
CA ALA A 262 -0.20 3.04 21.56
C ALA A 262 -0.67 4.50 21.40
N ILE A 263 0.29 5.41 21.16
CA ILE A 263 0.04 6.80 20.81
C ILE A 263 0.20 6.92 19.29
N ALA A 264 -0.84 6.56 18.58
CA ALA A 264 -0.89 6.52 17.12
C ALA A 264 -2.34 6.67 16.63
N LEU A 265 -2.52 7.04 15.37
CA LEU A 265 -3.84 7.00 14.74
C LEU A 265 -4.39 5.56 14.81
N PRO A 266 -5.59 5.33 15.33
CA PRO A 266 -6.21 4.01 15.31
C PRO A 266 -6.33 3.44 13.91
N LEU A 267 -6.04 2.13 13.71
CA LEU A 267 -6.14 1.50 12.38
C LEU A 267 -7.55 1.59 11.78
N SER A 268 -8.58 1.61 12.63
CA SER A 268 -9.97 1.82 12.21
C SER A 268 -10.22 3.19 11.55
N GLU A 269 -9.38 4.16 11.84
CA GLU A 269 -9.50 5.51 11.28
C GLU A 269 -8.74 5.71 9.96
N LEU A 270 -7.91 4.74 9.55
CA LEU A 270 -7.21 4.80 8.26
C LEU A 270 -8.19 4.93 7.08
N SER A 271 -9.39 4.37 7.19
CA SER A 271 -10.44 4.48 6.17
C SER A 271 -10.94 5.92 5.93
N ARG A 272 -10.67 6.86 6.85
CA ARG A 272 -11.00 8.28 6.69
C ARG A 272 -10.02 9.01 5.78
N ILE A 273 -8.80 8.48 5.64
CA ILE A 273 -7.77 9.06 4.78
C ILE A 273 -8.04 8.60 3.35
N PRO A 274 -8.25 9.53 2.41
CA PRO A 274 -8.63 9.19 1.04
C PRO A 274 -7.64 8.24 0.36
N THR A 275 -6.34 8.43 0.58
CA THR A 275 -5.32 7.56 -0.03
C THR A 275 -4.35 7.06 1.04
N VAL A 276 -4.32 5.75 1.25
CA VAL A 276 -3.38 5.08 2.15
C VAL A 276 -2.47 4.19 1.32
N VAL A 277 -1.22 4.62 1.16
CA VAL A 277 -0.16 3.89 0.44
C VAL A 277 0.57 3.00 1.43
N LEU A 278 0.52 1.70 1.22
CA LEU A 278 1.23 0.70 2.00
C LEU A 278 2.43 0.19 1.19
N ALA A 279 3.63 0.65 1.53
CA ALA A 279 4.89 0.20 0.92
C ALA A 279 5.56 -0.84 1.80
N SER A 280 5.42 -2.11 1.47
CA SER A 280 5.95 -3.21 2.28
C SER A 280 6.11 -4.48 1.45
N GLY A 281 7.13 -5.29 1.78
CA GLY A 281 7.42 -6.55 1.10
C GLY A 281 8.42 -7.42 1.88
N GLY A 282 8.72 -8.59 1.32
CA GLY A 282 9.56 -9.61 1.91
C GLY A 282 8.76 -10.73 2.59
N GLN A 283 9.30 -11.95 2.51
CA GLN A 283 8.61 -13.18 2.91
C GLN A 283 8.11 -13.18 4.37
N ASN A 284 8.88 -12.56 5.28
CA ASN A 284 8.52 -12.44 6.70
C ASN A 284 7.27 -11.58 6.96
N LYS A 285 6.84 -10.77 5.98
CA LYS A 285 5.67 -9.88 6.09
C LYS A 285 4.42 -10.41 5.40
N ILE A 286 4.49 -11.56 4.74
CA ILE A 286 3.36 -12.15 4.00
C ILE A 286 2.09 -12.24 4.84
N PRO A 287 2.09 -12.81 6.07
CA PRO A 287 0.88 -12.91 6.88
C PRO A 287 0.28 -11.54 7.24
N ALA A 288 1.16 -10.59 7.53
CA ALA A 288 0.75 -9.24 7.90
C ALA A 288 0.15 -8.48 6.70
N ILE A 289 0.77 -8.58 5.51
CA ILE A 289 0.24 -7.98 4.27
C ILE A 289 -1.10 -8.62 3.92
N ALA A 290 -1.26 -9.94 4.06
CA ALA A 290 -2.52 -10.62 3.83
C ALA A 290 -3.64 -10.12 4.74
N GLY A 291 -3.36 -9.94 6.04
CA GLY A 291 -4.30 -9.36 7.02
C GLY A 291 -4.69 -7.93 6.66
N ALA A 292 -3.71 -7.10 6.28
CA ALA A 292 -3.96 -5.72 5.87
C ALA A 292 -4.83 -5.62 4.61
N LEU A 293 -4.62 -6.49 3.61
CA LEU A 293 -5.45 -6.58 2.41
C LEU A 293 -6.89 -7.00 2.74
N LYS A 294 -7.07 -8.02 3.59
CA LYS A 294 -8.40 -8.48 4.04
C LYS A 294 -9.19 -7.38 4.72
N ALA A 295 -8.56 -6.66 5.64
CA ALA A 295 -9.19 -5.59 6.40
C ALA A 295 -9.27 -4.26 5.64
N ARG A 296 -8.73 -4.21 4.40
CA ARG A 296 -8.69 -2.99 3.58
C ARG A 296 -8.04 -1.81 4.29
N LEU A 297 -6.93 -2.08 5.00
CA LEU A 297 -6.17 -1.05 5.73
C LEU A 297 -5.38 -0.12 4.80
N ALA A 298 -5.31 -0.44 3.51
CA ALA A 298 -4.68 0.38 2.49
C ALA A 298 -5.57 0.53 1.27
N THR A 299 -5.39 1.62 0.54
CA THR A 299 -6.03 1.85 -0.77
C THR A 299 -5.05 1.68 -1.92
N VAL A 300 -3.75 1.72 -1.65
CA VAL A 300 -2.66 1.50 -2.60
C VAL A 300 -1.65 0.57 -1.96
N ILE A 301 -1.16 -0.42 -2.71
CA ILE A 301 -0.09 -1.31 -2.26
C ILE A 301 1.13 -1.18 -3.19
N ILE A 302 2.32 -1.10 -2.58
CA ILE A 302 3.62 -1.18 -3.27
C ILE A 302 4.37 -2.35 -2.67
N CYS A 303 4.59 -3.42 -3.46
CA CYS A 303 5.09 -4.70 -2.96
C CYS A 303 5.97 -5.41 -3.98
N ASP A 304 6.74 -6.38 -3.55
CA ASP A 304 7.45 -7.32 -4.44
C ASP A 304 6.53 -8.49 -4.85
N GLU A 305 6.78 -9.04 -6.04
CA GLU A 305 5.92 -10.02 -6.73
C GLU A 305 5.61 -11.25 -5.88
N ASP A 306 6.63 -11.93 -5.36
CA ASP A 306 6.44 -13.18 -4.61
C ASP A 306 5.67 -12.96 -3.31
N THR A 307 5.98 -11.86 -2.61
CA THR A 307 5.27 -11.46 -1.40
C THR A 307 3.81 -11.14 -1.70
N ALA A 308 3.56 -10.33 -2.73
CA ALA A 308 2.21 -9.92 -3.11
C ALA A 308 1.35 -11.09 -3.56
N LYS A 309 1.90 -12.02 -4.36
CA LYS A 309 1.23 -13.23 -4.82
C LYS A 309 0.85 -14.13 -3.66
N THR A 310 1.81 -14.41 -2.76
CA THR A 310 1.59 -15.31 -1.62
C THR A 310 0.63 -14.68 -0.60
N ALA A 311 0.75 -13.38 -0.33
CA ALA A 311 -0.16 -12.66 0.56
C ALA A 311 -1.60 -12.64 0.02
N ARG A 312 -1.79 -12.44 -1.29
CA ARG A 312 -3.09 -12.53 -1.96
C ARG A 312 -3.71 -13.92 -1.75
N ASP A 313 -2.95 -14.99 -2.03
CA ASP A 313 -3.47 -16.36 -1.93
C ASP A 313 -3.83 -16.71 -0.47
N LEU A 314 -3.04 -16.26 0.50
CA LEU A 314 -3.32 -16.43 1.92
C LEU A 314 -4.58 -15.63 2.35
N ALA A 315 -4.75 -14.42 1.86
CA ALA A 315 -5.93 -13.60 2.14
C ALA A 315 -7.22 -14.27 1.64
N ARG A 316 -7.21 -14.86 0.45
CA ARG A 316 -8.35 -15.56 -0.16
C ARG A 316 -8.70 -16.87 0.55
N ASN A 317 -7.71 -17.68 0.88
CA ASN A 317 -7.94 -18.99 1.51
C ASN A 317 -8.58 -18.85 2.90
N GLY A 318 -8.25 -17.80 3.64
CA GLY A 318 -8.93 -17.48 4.91
C GLY A 318 -10.41 -17.11 4.75
N GLU A 319 -10.84 -16.56 3.61
CA GLU A 319 -12.26 -16.28 3.30
C GLU A 319 -13.03 -17.58 2.93
N ILE A 320 -12.39 -18.49 2.23
CA ILE A 320 -13.00 -19.78 1.82
C ILE A 320 -13.30 -20.64 3.05
N SER A 321 -12.38 -20.72 4.02
CA SER A 321 -12.58 -21.45 5.28
C SER A 321 -13.74 -20.88 6.12
N ARG A 322 -14.01 -19.58 6.07
CA ARG A 322 -15.15 -18.97 6.80
C ARG A 322 -16.48 -19.20 6.13
N LYS A 323 -16.54 -19.21 4.80
CA LYS A 323 -17.76 -19.52 4.04
C LYS A 323 -18.17 -20.96 4.13
N ALA A 324 -17.23 -21.87 4.46
CA ALA A 324 -17.46 -23.30 4.60
C ALA A 324 -17.94 -23.73 6.01
N GLN A 325 -17.93 -22.84 7.02
CA GLN A 325 -18.54 -23.11 8.33
C GLN A 325 -20.04 -22.80 8.27
N PRO A 326 -20.94 -23.82 8.36
CA PRO A 326 -22.38 -23.56 8.41
C PRO A 326 -22.69 -22.81 9.72
N SER A 327 -23.47 -21.75 9.59
CA SER A 327 -24.01 -20.99 10.71
C SER A 327 -24.84 -21.94 11.59
N GLY A 328 -24.22 -22.49 12.62
CA GLY A 328 -24.90 -23.26 13.65
C GLY A 328 -25.90 -22.38 14.37
N ARG A 329 -27.18 -22.49 14.05
CA ARG A 329 -28.25 -21.97 14.90
C ARG A 329 -28.16 -22.62 16.27
N PRO A 330 -28.18 -21.88 17.39
CA PRO A 330 -28.38 -22.50 18.68
C PRO A 330 -29.79 -23.04 18.73
N SER A 331 -29.93 -24.38 18.86
CA SER A 331 -31.18 -25.03 19.23
C SER A 331 -31.59 -24.55 20.63
N ARG A 332 -32.70 -23.82 20.67
CA ARG A 332 -33.42 -23.56 21.94
C ARG A 332 -33.92 -24.90 22.48
N GLN A 333 -33.47 -25.25 23.64
CA GLN A 333 -34.25 -26.02 24.62
C GLN A 333 -34.47 -25.18 25.87
#